data_e86e7109631460e07d9f0ac48ac01f6f
#
_entry.id   e86e7109631460e07d9f0ac48ac01f6f
#
_cell.length_a   1.000
_cell.length_b   1.000
_cell.length_c   1.000
_cell.angle_alpha   90.00
_cell.angle_beta   90.00
_cell.angle_gamma   90.00
#
_symmetry.space_group_name_H-M   'P 1'
#
loop_
_entity.id
_entity.type
_entity.pdbx_description
1 polymer ?
#
loop_
_entity_poly.entity_id
_entity_poly.type
_entity_poly.pdbx_seq_one_letter_code
_entity_poly.pdbx_strand_id
1 'polypeptide(L)'
;MKNKFIIFLSIFYLFFLNLYANTTPPFKNISVHEKPIQYNKIVFEDFDNQQIDLKNYNNEIYILNFWATWCAPCKKEMPSLDKLQQNKNIEIFAINLETKNEKKTKKFFKDLKIKNLSIFYDPDLKLVKLFNIRGVPTSVILNKDRKEIARIIGDIDFSNTDFINWLLNTTGNKQ
;
A
#
# COMPACT_ATOMS: atom_id res chain seq x y z
N MET A 1 50.40 -10.50 -1.08
CA MET A 1 49.32 -10.23 -2.09
C MET A 1 48.06 -11.02 -1.84
N LYS A 2 48.08 -12.28 -1.37
CA LYS A 2 46.90 -13.12 -1.12
C LYS A 2 45.90 -12.56 -0.10
N ASN A 3 46.32 -11.91 0.98
CA ASN A 3 45.45 -11.40 2.02
C ASN A 3 44.59 -10.19 1.57
N LYS A 4 45.09 -9.33 0.69
CA LYS A 4 44.32 -8.18 0.17
C LYS A 4 43.18 -8.63 -0.74
N PHE A 5 43.38 -9.71 -1.50
CA PHE A 5 42.38 -10.27 -2.39
C PHE A 5 41.21 -10.91 -1.63
N ILE A 6 41.50 -11.62 -0.52
CA ILE A 6 40.50 -12.26 0.35
C ILE A 6 39.63 -11.19 1.05
N ILE A 7 40.25 -10.11 1.52
CA ILE A 7 39.54 -8.97 2.16
C ILE A 7 38.63 -8.30 1.14
N PHE A 8 39.07 -8.10 -0.10
CA PHE A 8 38.24 -7.50 -1.16
C PHE A 8 37.05 -8.40 -1.55
N LEU A 9 37.24 -9.69 -1.61
CA LEU A 9 36.16 -10.65 -1.86
C LEU A 9 35.12 -10.68 -0.72
N SER A 10 35.58 -10.62 0.54
CA SER A 10 34.67 -10.61 1.69
C SER A 10 33.84 -9.33 1.78
N ILE A 11 34.43 -8.17 1.49
CA ILE A 11 33.73 -6.87 1.46
C ILE A 11 32.72 -6.85 0.30
N PHE A 12 33.08 -7.39 -0.87
CA PHE A 12 32.20 -7.50 -2.02
C PHE A 12 31.02 -8.45 -1.75
N TYR A 13 31.25 -9.58 -1.08
CA TYR A 13 30.20 -10.53 -0.67
C TYR A 13 29.26 -9.93 0.37
N LEU A 14 29.78 -9.18 1.36
CA LEU A 14 28.96 -8.47 2.35
C LEU A 14 28.14 -7.35 1.71
N PHE A 15 28.68 -6.66 0.70
CA PHE A 15 27.95 -5.66 -0.06
C PHE A 15 26.77 -6.26 -0.86
N PHE A 16 26.96 -7.42 -1.49
CA PHE A 16 25.88 -8.14 -2.16
C PHE A 16 24.82 -8.69 -1.21
N LEU A 17 25.19 -9.17 -0.02
CA LEU A 17 24.24 -9.61 1.00
C LEU A 17 23.31 -8.49 1.45
N ASN A 18 23.82 -7.26 1.59
CA ASN A 18 23.00 -6.10 1.94
C ASN A 18 22.06 -5.67 0.82
N LEU A 19 22.40 -5.88 -0.45
CA LEU A 19 21.52 -5.61 -1.59
C LEU A 19 20.33 -6.60 -1.67
N TYR A 20 20.53 -7.84 -1.27
CA TYR A 20 19.46 -8.86 -1.23
C TYR A 20 18.55 -8.74 0.01
N ALA A 21 19.05 -8.24 1.13
CA ALA A 21 18.30 -8.14 2.38
C ALA A 21 17.09 -7.18 2.32
N ASN A 22 17.10 -6.22 1.39
CA ASN A 22 16.05 -5.20 1.26
C ASN A 22 14.94 -5.56 0.24
N THR A 23 14.97 -6.72 -0.40
CA THR A 23 13.99 -7.09 -1.43
C THR A 23 12.87 -7.98 -0.93
N THR A 24 13.06 -8.66 0.20
CA THR A 24 12.03 -9.53 0.80
C THR A 24 11.05 -8.71 1.64
N PRO A 25 9.72 -8.89 1.44
CA PRO A 25 8.74 -8.21 2.25
C PRO A 25 8.80 -8.71 3.71
N PRO A 26 8.61 -7.83 4.71
CA PRO A 26 8.75 -8.18 6.12
C PRO A 26 7.58 -9.00 6.68
N PHE A 27 6.45 -9.05 5.97
CA PHE A 27 5.27 -9.79 6.38
C PHE A 27 4.90 -10.88 5.37
N LYS A 28 4.50 -12.06 5.87
CA LYS A 28 4.16 -13.24 5.05
C LYS A 28 2.91 -13.06 4.18
N ASN A 29 2.02 -12.14 4.56
CA ASN A 29 0.80 -11.82 3.84
C ASN A 29 0.98 -10.73 2.76
N ILE A 30 2.23 -10.39 2.44
CA ILE A 30 2.60 -9.53 1.31
C ILE A 30 3.04 -10.41 0.14
N SER A 31 2.33 -10.30 -0.97
CA SER A 31 2.70 -10.95 -2.24
C SER A 31 3.29 -9.90 -3.18
N VAL A 32 4.53 -10.10 -3.60
CA VAL A 32 5.21 -9.22 -4.57
C VAL A 32 5.09 -9.84 -5.96
N HIS A 33 4.74 -9.03 -6.95
CA HIS A 33 4.64 -9.48 -8.34
C HIS A 33 6.01 -9.49 -9.01
N GLU A 34 6.35 -10.58 -9.70
CA GLU A 34 7.58 -10.66 -10.52
C GLU A 34 7.59 -9.58 -11.61
N LYS A 35 6.42 -9.32 -12.18
CA LYS A 35 6.20 -8.25 -13.19
C LYS A 35 5.04 -7.38 -12.72
N PRO A 36 5.20 -6.04 -12.73
CA PRO A 36 4.13 -5.13 -12.38
C PRO A 36 2.89 -5.31 -13.27
N ILE A 37 1.70 -5.36 -12.66
CA ILE A 37 0.43 -5.56 -13.37
C ILE A 37 -0.13 -4.19 -13.77
N GLN A 38 -0.45 -4.03 -15.05
CA GLN A 38 -1.03 -2.81 -15.61
C GLN A 38 -2.55 -2.87 -15.59
N TYR A 39 -3.19 -1.76 -15.18
CA TYR A 39 -4.63 -1.54 -15.25
C TYR A 39 -4.94 -0.36 -16.17
N ASN A 40 -6.00 -0.47 -16.98
CA ASN A 40 -6.34 0.56 -17.97
C ASN A 40 -6.84 1.86 -17.31
N LYS A 41 -7.67 1.73 -16.29
CA LYS A 41 -8.28 2.89 -15.62
C LYS A 41 -8.61 2.53 -14.17
N ILE A 42 -8.18 3.40 -13.24
CA ILE A 42 -8.46 3.25 -11.80
C ILE A 42 -9.25 4.49 -11.37
N VAL A 43 -10.56 4.31 -11.21
CA VAL A 43 -11.50 5.40 -10.89
C VAL A 43 -12.43 4.95 -9.78
N PHE A 44 -12.64 5.83 -8.82
CA PHE A 44 -13.49 5.65 -7.65
C PHE A 44 -14.11 7.00 -7.25
N GLU A 45 -14.84 7.06 -6.16
CA GLU A 45 -15.50 8.27 -5.71
C GLU A 45 -14.96 8.73 -4.36
N ASP A 46 -14.88 10.04 -4.19
CA ASP A 46 -14.60 10.62 -2.88
C ASP A 46 -15.88 10.69 -2.01
N PHE A 47 -15.72 11.32 -0.84
CA PHE A 47 -16.82 11.49 0.10
C PHE A 47 -17.97 12.33 -0.46
N ASP A 48 -17.69 13.26 -1.36
CA ASP A 48 -18.67 14.19 -1.97
C ASP A 48 -19.21 13.69 -3.32
N ASN A 49 -18.99 12.38 -3.66
CA ASN A 49 -19.33 11.73 -4.92
C ASN A 49 -18.62 12.31 -6.15
N GLN A 50 -17.48 12.99 -5.95
CA GLN A 50 -16.65 13.41 -7.06
C GLN A 50 -15.84 12.23 -7.56
N GLN A 51 -15.77 12.07 -8.88
CA GLN A 51 -14.93 11.04 -9.48
C GLN A 51 -13.46 11.36 -9.31
N ILE A 52 -12.75 10.43 -8.72
CA ILE A 52 -11.29 10.43 -8.58
C ILE A 52 -10.71 9.49 -9.64
N ASP A 53 -9.90 10.03 -10.52
CA ASP A 53 -9.10 9.25 -11.47
C ASP A 53 -7.64 9.25 -11.01
N LEU A 54 -7.09 8.08 -10.74
CA LEU A 54 -5.73 7.94 -10.21
C LEU A 54 -4.66 8.55 -11.13
N LYS A 55 -4.95 8.69 -12.44
CA LYS A 55 -4.03 9.33 -13.39
C LYS A 55 -3.72 10.80 -13.07
N ASN A 56 -4.59 11.47 -12.30
CA ASN A 56 -4.45 12.89 -11.93
C ASN A 56 -3.52 13.08 -10.72
N TYR A 57 -3.01 12.00 -10.11
CA TYR A 57 -2.09 12.02 -8.97
C TYR A 57 -0.67 11.73 -9.43
N ASN A 58 0.31 12.35 -8.78
CA ASN A 58 1.73 12.23 -9.12
C ASN A 58 2.58 11.92 -7.90
N ASN A 59 2.33 10.78 -7.28
CA ASN A 59 3.09 10.25 -6.14
C ASN A 59 3.98 9.09 -6.58
N GLU A 60 5.02 8.79 -5.81
CA GLU A 60 5.92 7.67 -6.08
C GLU A 60 5.25 6.31 -5.82
N ILE A 61 4.36 6.28 -4.81
CA ILE A 61 3.67 5.09 -4.33
C ILE A 61 2.20 5.41 -4.09
N TYR A 62 1.33 4.48 -4.51
CA TYR A 62 -0.08 4.52 -4.17
C TYR A 62 -0.46 3.25 -3.42
N ILE A 63 -1.29 3.40 -2.40
CA ILE A 63 -1.89 2.27 -1.67
C ILE A 63 -3.40 2.39 -1.78
N LEU A 64 -4.04 1.45 -2.46
CA LEU A 64 -5.49 1.31 -2.47
C LEU A 64 -5.86 0.31 -1.38
N ASN A 65 -6.35 0.80 -0.24
CA ASN A 65 -6.76 -0.04 0.88
C ASN A 65 -8.27 -0.24 0.85
N PHE A 66 -8.70 -1.47 0.63
CA PHE A 66 -10.11 -1.87 0.60
C PHE A 66 -10.56 -2.31 1.99
N TRP A 67 -11.59 -1.67 2.52
CA TRP A 67 -12.03 -1.86 3.90
C TRP A 67 -13.54 -1.73 4.10
N ALA A 68 -14.02 -2.09 5.31
CA ALA A 68 -15.42 -1.92 5.73
C ALA A 68 -15.51 -1.62 7.24
N THR A 69 -16.57 -0.95 7.66
CA THR A 69 -16.75 -0.56 9.08
C THR A 69 -16.97 -1.75 10.02
N TRP A 70 -17.49 -2.87 9.54
CA TRP A 70 -17.72 -4.11 10.30
C TRP A 70 -16.47 -5.00 10.39
N CYS A 71 -15.43 -4.71 9.61
CA CYS A 71 -14.22 -5.51 9.51
C CYS A 71 -13.30 -5.26 10.71
N ALA A 72 -13.16 -6.23 11.60
CA ALA A 72 -12.33 -6.09 12.81
C ALA A 72 -10.83 -5.91 12.50
N PRO A 73 -10.17 -6.69 11.59
CA PRO A 73 -8.80 -6.45 11.23
C PRO A 73 -8.59 -5.09 10.52
N CYS A 74 -9.58 -4.57 9.76
CA CYS A 74 -9.49 -3.21 9.19
C CYS A 74 -9.40 -2.15 10.30
N LYS A 75 -10.20 -2.28 11.37
CA LYS A 75 -10.13 -1.38 12.54
C LYS A 75 -8.74 -1.37 13.17
N LYS A 76 -8.08 -2.52 13.20
CA LYS A 76 -6.76 -2.68 13.82
C LYS A 76 -5.67 -1.98 13.01
N GLU A 77 -5.69 -2.08 11.67
CA GLU A 77 -4.65 -1.52 10.82
C GLU A 77 -4.80 -0.01 10.55
N MET A 78 -6.04 0.51 10.51
CA MET A 78 -6.34 1.90 10.13
C MET A 78 -5.49 2.97 10.83
N PRO A 79 -5.22 2.91 12.16
CA PRO A 79 -4.39 3.91 12.82
C PRO A 79 -2.94 3.94 12.32
N SER A 80 -2.39 2.78 11.93
CA SER A 80 -1.04 2.70 11.35
C SER A 80 -1.01 3.18 9.91
N LEU A 81 -2.07 2.91 9.15
CA LEU A 81 -2.25 3.42 7.79
C LEU A 81 -2.38 4.95 7.79
N ASP A 82 -3.11 5.52 8.77
CA ASP A 82 -3.24 6.97 8.97
C ASP A 82 -1.88 7.66 9.24
N LYS A 83 -1.00 6.99 9.99
CA LYS A 83 0.38 7.49 10.21
C LYS A 83 1.19 7.44 8.93
N LEU A 84 1.09 6.38 8.14
CA LEU A 84 1.83 6.22 6.90
C LEU A 84 1.45 7.30 5.87
N GLN A 85 0.21 7.78 5.85
CA GLN A 85 -0.25 8.86 4.97
C GLN A 85 0.53 10.16 5.15
N GLN A 86 1.23 10.36 6.28
CA GLN A 86 2.07 11.54 6.47
C GLN A 86 3.36 11.53 5.64
N ASN A 87 3.69 10.40 5.01
CA ASN A 87 4.82 10.30 4.10
C ASN A 87 4.48 10.89 2.74
N LYS A 88 5.15 11.98 2.36
CA LYS A 88 4.87 12.75 1.14
C LYS A 88 5.03 11.97 -0.17
N ASN A 89 5.76 10.87 -0.17
CA ASN A 89 5.97 10.01 -1.34
C ASN A 89 4.85 8.99 -1.53
N ILE A 90 3.97 8.84 -0.54
CA ILE A 90 2.92 7.82 -0.50
C ILE A 90 1.56 8.48 -0.49
N GLU A 91 0.67 8.08 -1.40
CA GLU A 91 -0.73 8.46 -1.40
C GLU A 91 -1.60 7.25 -1.09
N ILE A 92 -2.47 7.37 -0.08
CA ILE A 92 -3.31 6.27 0.39
C ILE A 92 -4.77 6.60 0.14
N PHE A 93 -5.44 5.71 -0.58
CA PHE A 93 -6.88 5.78 -0.82
C PHE A 93 -7.58 4.70 0.01
N ALA A 94 -8.20 5.12 1.11
CA ALA A 94 -8.99 4.23 1.97
C ALA A 94 -10.40 4.04 1.37
N ILE A 95 -10.57 2.97 0.57
CA ILE A 95 -11.76 2.69 -0.23
C ILE A 95 -12.73 1.81 0.55
N ASN A 96 -13.85 2.40 0.98
CA ASN A 96 -14.92 1.69 1.67
C ASN A 96 -15.79 0.93 0.67
N LEU A 97 -16.03 -0.36 0.93
CA LEU A 97 -16.82 -1.23 0.05
C LEU A 97 -18.29 -1.33 0.45
N GLU A 98 -18.71 -0.63 1.50
CA GLU A 98 -20.12 -0.61 1.90
C GLU A 98 -20.92 0.43 1.11
N THR A 99 -22.22 0.25 1.08
CA THR A 99 -23.12 1.32 0.64
C THR A 99 -22.84 2.57 1.47
N LYS A 100 -22.68 3.71 0.80
CA LYS A 100 -22.32 4.96 1.43
C LYS A 100 -23.26 5.31 2.58
N ASN A 101 -22.70 5.42 3.77
CA ASN A 101 -23.37 5.87 4.97
C ASN A 101 -22.43 6.83 5.73
N GLU A 102 -22.60 8.10 5.46
CA GLU A 102 -21.72 9.15 5.98
C GLU A 102 -21.62 9.14 7.51
N LYS A 103 -22.75 9.02 8.20
CA LYS A 103 -22.78 9.01 9.67
C LYS A 103 -21.97 7.86 10.24
N LYS A 104 -22.13 6.66 9.66
CA LYS A 104 -21.44 5.45 10.08
C LYS A 104 -19.93 5.55 9.83
N THR A 105 -19.55 6.03 8.65
CA THR A 105 -18.14 6.15 8.24
C THR A 105 -17.42 7.26 9.01
N LYS A 106 -18.06 8.43 9.18
CA LYS A 106 -17.51 9.52 10.02
C LYS A 106 -17.33 9.08 11.47
N LYS A 107 -18.30 8.34 12.03
CA LYS A 107 -18.19 7.79 13.38
C LYS A 107 -17.00 6.80 13.49
N PHE A 108 -16.81 5.92 12.51
CA PHE A 108 -15.70 4.98 12.46
C PHE A 108 -14.34 5.70 12.51
N PHE A 109 -14.14 6.72 11.66
CA PHE A 109 -12.92 7.53 11.63
C PHE A 109 -12.69 8.27 12.94
N LYS A 110 -13.76 8.86 13.53
CA LYS A 110 -13.70 9.53 14.83
C LYS A 110 -13.30 8.58 15.96
N ASP A 111 -13.94 7.41 16.04
CA ASP A 111 -13.68 6.42 17.09
C ASP A 111 -12.22 5.92 17.04
N LEU A 112 -11.64 5.78 15.84
CA LEU A 112 -10.25 5.36 15.64
C LEU A 112 -9.26 6.53 15.63
N LYS A 113 -9.72 7.78 15.80
CA LYS A 113 -8.93 9.02 15.80
C LYS A 113 -8.12 9.21 14.50
N ILE A 114 -8.67 8.78 13.37
CA ILE A 114 -8.09 8.97 12.03
C ILE A 114 -8.16 10.45 11.66
N LYS A 115 -7.04 11.01 11.15
CA LYS A 115 -6.88 12.44 10.87
C LYS A 115 -6.32 12.74 9.48
N ASN A 116 -5.52 11.86 8.93
CA ASN A 116 -4.75 12.08 7.69
C ASN A 116 -5.37 11.37 6.49
N LEU A 117 -6.08 10.26 6.72
CA LEU A 117 -6.75 9.52 5.66
C LEU A 117 -8.04 10.22 5.24
N SER A 118 -8.29 10.22 3.93
CA SER A 118 -9.59 10.54 3.33
C SER A 118 -10.39 9.26 3.06
N ILE A 119 -11.72 9.42 2.99
CA ILE A 119 -12.64 8.32 2.74
C ILE A 119 -13.01 8.32 1.26
N PHE A 120 -12.88 7.16 0.62
CA PHE A 120 -13.30 6.92 -0.76
C PHE A 120 -14.26 5.76 -0.82
N TYR A 121 -14.97 5.63 -1.94
CA TYR A 121 -15.99 4.61 -2.18
C TYR A 121 -15.85 3.97 -3.55
N ASP A 122 -16.25 2.72 -3.65
CA ASP A 122 -16.40 1.97 -4.90
C ASP A 122 -17.86 1.49 -5.03
N PRO A 123 -18.82 2.40 -5.29
CA PRO A 123 -20.26 2.12 -5.17
C PRO A 123 -20.75 0.99 -6.07
N ASP A 124 -20.13 0.84 -7.24
CA ASP A 124 -20.47 -0.19 -8.23
C ASP A 124 -19.57 -1.42 -8.14
N LEU A 125 -18.70 -1.49 -7.13
CA LEU A 125 -17.69 -2.53 -6.94
C LEU A 125 -16.81 -2.73 -8.21
N LYS A 126 -16.56 -1.65 -8.94
CA LYS A 126 -15.73 -1.67 -10.15
C LYS A 126 -14.28 -1.98 -9.85
N LEU A 127 -13.73 -1.37 -8.78
CA LEU A 127 -12.37 -1.66 -8.35
C LEU A 127 -12.26 -3.05 -7.72
N VAL A 128 -13.29 -3.49 -6.98
CA VAL A 128 -13.37 -4.87 -6.47
C VAL A 128 -13.22 -5.88 -7.59
N LYS A 129 -13.95 -5.67 -8.71
CA LYS A 129 -13.86 -6.53 -9.90
C LYS A 129 -12.51 -6.38 -10.62
N LEU A 130 -12.04 -5.14 -10.81
CA LEU A 130 -10.79 -4.82 -11.50
C LEU A 130 -9.59 -5.49 -10.84
N PHE A 131 -9.49 -5.37 -9.50
CA PHE A 131 -8.38 -5.92 -8.71
C PHE A 131 -8.67 -7.34 -8.19
N ASN A 132 -9.81 -7.93 -8.52
CA ASN A 132 -10.23 -9.25 -8.03
C ASN A 132 -10.13 -9.35 -6.49
N ILE A 133 -10.68 -8.34 -5.79
CA ILE A 133 -10.69 -8.29 -4.31
C ILE A 133 -11.67 -9.35 -3.79
N ARG A 134 -11.19 -10.23 -2.92
CA ARG A 134 -11.97 -11.36 -2.38
C ARG A 134 -12.35 -11.20 -0.90
N GLY A 135 -11.80 -10.19 -0.24
CA GLY A 135 -12.06 -9.92 1.16
C GLY A 135 -11.38 -8.65 1.64
N VAL A 136 -11.73 -8.23 2.84
CA VAL A 136 -11.18 -7.03 3.49
C VAL A 136 -10.50 -7.40 4.83
N PRO A 137 -9.40 -6.73 5.20
CA PRO A 137 -8.72 -5.72 4.40
C PRO A 137 -7.89 -6.36 3.28
N THR A 138 -7.81 -5.65 2.18
CA THR A 138 -6.84 -5.93 1.11
C THR A 138 -6.23 -4.61 0.69
N SER A 139 -4.89 -4.55 0.62
CA SER A 139 -4.20 -3.37 0.11
C SER A 139 -3.46 -3.71 -1.17
N VAL A 140 -3.71 -2.92 -2.22
CA VAL A 140 -3.01 -2.99 -3.50
C VAL A 140 -1.97 -1.88 -3.53
N ILE A 141 -0.70 -2.24 -3.73
CA ILE A 141 0.43 -1.30 -3.78
C ILE A 141 0.78 -1.07 -5.25
N LEU A 142 0.72 0.20 -5.66
CA LEU A 142 1.06 0.60 -7.02
C LEU A 142 2.31 1.50 -7.00
N ASN A 143 3.12 1.39 -8.06
CA ASN A 143 4.25 2.29 -8.29
C ASN A 143 3.79 3.62 -8.94
N LYS A 144 4.72 4.53 -9.20
CA LYS A 144 4.48 5.83 -9.86
C LYS A 144 3.75 5.71 -11.22
N ASP A 145 3.97 4.61 -11.94
CA ASP A 145 3.29 4.34 -13.21
C ASP A 145 1.88 3.73 -13.01
N ARG A 146 1.41 3.66 -11.77
CA ARG A 146 0.11 3.07 -11.38
C ARG A 146 -0.03 1.58 -11.72
N LYS A 147 1.12 0.87 -11.77
CA LYS A 147 1.16 -0.59 -11.93
C LYS A 147 1.23 -1.26 -10.57
N GLU A 148 0.45 -2.30 -10.37
CA GLU A 148 0.49 -3.08 -9.12
C GLU A 148 1.82 -3.84 -9.04
N ILE A 149 2.55 -3.58 -7.95
CA ILE A 149 3.84 -4.22 -7.65
C ILE A 149 3.73 -5.23 -6.53
N ALA A 150 2.76 -5.04 -5.63
CA ALA A 150 2.53 -5.94 -4.52
C ALA A 150 1.08 -5.86 -4.01
N ARG A 151 0.69 -6.88 -3.26
CA ARG A 151 -0.62 -6.96 -2.60
C ARG A 151 -0.47 -7.48 -1.19
N ILE A 152 -1.25 -6.90 -0.27
CA ILE A 152 -1.37 -7.33 1.12
C ILE A 152 -2.77 -7.87 1.32
N ILE A 153 -2.89 -9.11 1.83
CA ILE A 153 -4.18 -9.74 2.15
C ILE A 153 -4.26 -9.93 3.66
N GLY A 154 -5.20 -9.23 4.30
CA GLY A 154 -5.28 -9.12 5.76
C GLY A 154 -4.50 -7.93 6.32
N ASP A 155 -4.61 -7.73 7.64
CA ASP A 155 -4.02 -6.58 8.32
C ASP A 155 -2.50 -6.70 8.52
N ILE A 156 -1.84 -5.55 8.48
CA ILE A 156 -0.46 -5.36 8.92
C ILE A 156 -0.33 -4.09 9.77
N ASP A 157 0.81 -3.92 10.43
CA ASP A 157 1.20 -2.62 10.98
C ASP A 157 1.92 -1.81 9.90
N PHE A 158 1.21 -0.87 9.26
CA PHE A 158 1.75 0.04 8.24
C PHE A 158 2.78 1.04 8.80
N SER A 159 2.86 1.21 10.13
CA SER A 159 3.88 2.04 10.79
C SER A 159 5.17 1.28 11.11
N ASN A 160 5.24 -0.01 10.80
CA ASN A 160 6.44 -0.82 10.99
C ASN A 160 7.58 -0.30 10.11
N THR A 161 8.74 -0.06 10.72
CA THR A 161 9.91 0.54 10.06
C THR A 161 10.44 -0.34 8.93
N ASP A 162 10.45 -1.67 9.09
CA ASP A 162 10.94 -2.59 8.07
C ASP A 162 10.00 -2.60 6.86
N PHE A 163 8.68 -2.49 7.09
CA PHE A 163 7.70 -2.34 6.02
C PHE A 163 7.91 -1.03 5.24
N ILE A 164 8.06 0.08 5.94
CA ILE A 164 8.28 1.39 5.30
C ILE A 164 9.56 1.38 4.47
N ASN A 165 10.64 0.87 5.03
CA ASN A 165 11.93 0.74 4.33
C ASN A 165 11.82 -0.16 3.10
N TRP A 166 11.18 -1.33 3.24
CA TRP A 166 10.94 -2.24 2.12
C TRP A 166 10.10 -1.56 1.02
N LEU A 167 9.01 -0.88 1.39
CA LEU A 167 8.11 -0.21 0.46
C LEU A 167 8.84 0.86 -0.37
N LEU A 168 9.58 1.75 0.30
CA LEU A 168 10.34 2.83 -0.35
C LEU A 168 11.46 2.28 -1.26
N ASN A 169 12.15 1.22 -0.84
CA ASN A 169 13.22 0.61 -1.64
C ASN A 169 12.68 -0.16 -2.86
N THR A 170 11.52 -0.80 -2.73
CA THR A 170 10.92 -1.59 -3.82
C THR A 170 10.47 -0.69 -4.98
N THR A 171 10.09 0.55 -4.70
CA THR A 171 9.62 1.52 -5.70
C THR A 171 10.75 2.38 -6.27
N GLY A 172 11.81 2.65 -5.50
CA GLY A 172 12.96 3.47 -5.92
C GLY A 172 13.99 2.77 -6.81
N ASN A 173 14.02 1.44 -6.87
CA ASN A 173 15.10 0.67 -7.50
C ASN A 173 14.77 0.02 -8.85
N LYS A 174 13.68 0.40 -9.52
CA LYS A 174 13.38 -0.08 -10.88
C LYS A 174 13.33 1.08 -11.87
N GLN A 175 14.50 1.69 -12.11
CA GLN A 175 14.81 2.43 -13.34
C GLN A 175 15.43 1.47 -14.35
#